data_1dd17b916d23045fbc0a4dd1a435ac17
#
_entry.id   1dd17b916d23045fbc0a4dd1a435ac17
#
_cell.length_a   1.000
_cell.length_b   1.000
_cell.length_c   1.000
_cell.angle_alpha   90.00
_cell.angle_beta   90.00
_cell.angle_gamma   90.00
#
_symmetry.space_group_name_H-M   'P 1'
#
loop_
_entity.id
_entity.type
_entity.pdbx_description
1 polymer ?
#
loop_
_entity_poly.entity_id
_entity_poly.type
_entity_poly.pdbx_seq_one_letter_code
_entity_poly.pdbx_strand_id
1 'polypeptide(L)'
;MRTYAERARAIQPTGVRKMFDLAGEDTISFGLGEPDFQPPPVAIEAFHQAMLDGRNKYTTTAGLPALREAIAKGWDAYAPGLTEDNVCITMSGTNALMNLFLTLLDPGRKVLLPEPYFPLYGPDATLVGGSATYYPCRFEHEFVPQIEDLEALVDEDTVAILYNFPSNPTGGTINAAQRDALLEFARKHDLWIISDEVYDRIIFEGEHVSLS
;
A
#
# COMPACT_ATOMS: atom_id res chain seq x y z
N MET A 1 14.03 4.39 -35.34
CA MET A 1 14.48 3.50 -34.25
C MET A 1 13.28 3.20 -33.37
N ARG A 2 13.07 1.95 -32.97
CA ARG A 2 11.96 1.62 -32.00
C ARG A 2 12.32 2.15 -30.63
N THR A 3 11.38 2.80 -29.94
CA THR A 3 11.57 3.34 -28.59
C THR A 3 10.55 2.72 -27.62
N TYR A 4 10.90 2.65 -26.35
CA TYR A 4 9.95 2.29 -25.28
C TYR A 4 8.88 3.37 -25.12
N ALA A 5 7.74 3.00 -24.52
CA ALA A 5 6.69 3.94 -24.17
C ALA A 5 7.25 5.06 -23.27
N GLU A 6 6.72 6.28 -23.42
CA GLU A 6 7.20 7.45 -22.68
C GLU A 6 7.10 7.25 -21.16
N ARG A 7 5.98 6.74 -20.67
CA ARG A 7 5.78 6.41 -19.26
C ARG A 7 6.82 5.44 -18.69
N ALA A 8 7.27 4.45 -19.51
CA ALA A 8 8.31 3.51 -19.08
C ALA A 8 9.70 4.17 -19.01
N ARG A 9 9.95 5.16 -19.88
CA ARG A 9 11.21 5.93 -19.87
C ARG A 9 11.27 6.96 -18.76
N ALA A 10 10.12 7.39 -18.24
CA ALA A 10 10.03 8.33 -17.13
C ALA A 10 10.40 7.68 -15.79
N ILE A 11 10.34 6.33 -15.67
CA ILE A 11 10.65 5.63 -14.42
C ILE A 11 12.17 5.60 -14.22
N GLN A 12 12.61 6.01 -13.04
CA GLN A 12 14.00 5.96 -12.60
C GLN A 12 14.21 4.87 -11.55
N PRO A 13 15.41 4.25 -11.47
CA PRO A 13 15.74 3.35 -10.38
C PRO A 13 15.58 4.06 -9.03
N THR A 14 14.97 3.38 -8.07
CA THR A 14 14.74 3.94 -6.73
C THR A 14 16.05 4.21 -5.99
N GLY A 15 16.05 5.20 -5.09
CA GLY A 15 17.21 5.51 -4.24
C GLY A 15 17.64 4.31 -3.38
N VAL A 16 16.66 3.55 -2.87
CA VAL A 16 16.90 2.34 -2.06
C VAL A 16 17.71 1.30 -2.86
N ARG A 17 17.35 1.06 -4.13
CA ARG A 17 18.09 0.12 -4.98
C ARG A 17 19.53 0.57 -5.20
N LYS A 18 19.74 1.86 -5.45
CA LYS A 18 21.10 2.42 -5.62
C LYS A 18 21.94 2.25 -4.37
N MET A 19 21.38 2.45 -3.18
CA MET A 19 22.08 2.25 -1.90
C MET A 19 22.41 0.78 -1.66
N PHE A 20 21.48 -0.12 -2.01
CA PHE A 20 21.72 -1.55 -1.91
C PHE A 20 22.88 -2.02 -2.80
N ASP A 21 22.94 -1.52 -4.04
CA ASP A 21 24.01 -1.86 -4.99
C ASP A 21 25.39 -1.31 -4.57
N LEU A 22 25.45 -0.35 -3.62
CA LEU A 22 26.68 0.22 -3.04
C LEU A 22 27.13 -0.51 -1.76
N ALA A 23 26.31 -1.38 -1.18
CA ALA A 23 26.65 -2.10 0.05
C ALA A 23 27.79 -3.09 -0.18
N GLY A 24 28.81 -3.05 0.67
CA GLY A 24 29.93 -4.01 0.70
C GLY A 24 29.67 -5.17 1.67
N GLU A 25 30.53 -6.17 1.67
CA GLU A 25 30.43 -7.37 2.51
C GLU A 25 30.37 -7.07 4.03
N ASP A 26 31.02 -5.98 4.47
CA ASP A 26 31.02 -5.56 5.87
C ASP A 26 29.90 -4.57 6.25
N THR A 27 28.96 -4.32 5.34
CA THR A 27 27.89 -3.36 5.57
C THR A 27 26.78 -3.96 6.45
N ILE A 28 26.50 -3.32 7.59
CA ILE A 28 25.27 -3.61 8.35
C ILE A 28 24.10 -2.91 7.63
N SER A 29 23.29 -3.70 6.92
CA SER A 29 22.22 -3.17 6.09
C SER A 29 20.91 -3.06 6.85
N PHE A 30 20.30 -1.87 6.81
CA PHE A 30 18.91 -1.59 7.22
C PHE A 30 18.05 -1.18 6.01
N GLY A 31 18.56 -1.38 4.79
CA GLY A 31 17.93 -0.86 3.58
C GLY A 31 16.82 -1.74 3.00
N LEU A 32 16.86 -3.05 3.24
CA LEU A 32 15.85 -4.00 2.81
C LEU A 32 15.21 -4.63 4.03
N GLY A 33 13.92 -4.35 4.23
CA GLY A 33 13.14 -4.93 5.33
C GLY A 33 12.52 -6.25 4.89
N GLU A 34 13.03 -7.37 5.41
CA GLU A 34 12.43 -8.69 5.25
C GLU A 34 12.46 -9.44 6.58
N PRO A 35 11.43 -10.27 6.88
CA PRO A 35 11.44 -11.09 8.07
C PRO A 35 12.59 -12.10 8.04
N ASP A 36 13.32 -12.23 9.15
CA ASP A 36 14.36 -13.24 9.35
C ASP A 36 13.82 -14.56 9.93
N PHE A 37 12.53 -14.62 10.19
CA PHE A 37 11.83 -15.82 10.66
C PHE A 37 11.31 -16.66 9.48
N GLN A 38 11.34 -17.97 9.65
CA GLN A 38 10.67 -18.87 8.71
C GLN A 38 9.14 -18.80 8.89
N PRO A 39 8.36 -19.12 7.83
CA PRO A 39 6.92 -19.28 7.97
C PRO A 39 6.59 -20.31 9.06
N PRO A 40 5.45 -20.18 9.76
CA PRO A 40 5.03 -21.17 10.74
C PRO A 40 5.01 -22.59 10.14
N PRO A 41 5.49 -23.63 10.87
CA PRO A 41 5.51 -25.00 10.36
C PRO A 41 4.17 -25.50 9.83
N VAL A 42 3.06 -25.11 10.47
CA VAL A 42 1.70 -25.44 10.03
C VAL A 42 1.38 -24.89 8.64
N ALA A 43 1.89 -23.70 8.28
CA ALA A 43 1.69 -23.11 6.96
C ALA A 43 2.51 -23.86 5.90
N ILE A 44 3.74 -24.23 6.22
CA ILE A 44 4.62 -25.01 5.32
C ILE A 44 3.98 -26.37 5.04
N GLU A 45 3.52 -27.07 6.07
CA GLU A 45 2.88 -28.40 5.93
C GLU A 45 1.58 -28.31 5.13
N ALA A 46 0.72 -27.31 5.43
CA ALA A 46 -0.53 -27.10 4.69
C ALA A 46 -0.29 -26.81 3.21
N PHE A 47 0.75 -25.99 2.90
CA PHE A 47 1.15 -25.69 1.52
C PHE A 47 1.63 -26.95 0.79
N HIS A 48 2.50 -27.76 1.42
CA HIS A 48 2.99 -29.01 0.88
C HIS A 48 1.84 -29.99 0.60
N GLN A 49 0.94 -30.18 1.58
CA GLN A 49 -0.21 -31.06 1.43
C GLN A 49 -1.15 -30.59 0.31
N ALA A 50 -1.39 -29.29 0.19
CA ALA A 50 -2.23 -28.74 -0.88
C ALA A 50 -1.66 -29.05 -2.29
N MET A 51 -0.34 -29.03 -2.44
CA MET A 51 0.30 -29.44 -3.71
C MET A 51 0.13 -30.94 -3.98
N LEU A 52 0.31 -31.81 -2.97
CA LEU A 52 0.10 -33.26 -3.09
C LEU A 52 -1.36 -33.57 -3.44
N ASP A 53 -2.31 -32.85 -2.88
CA ASP A 53 -3.75 -32.97 -3.16
C ASP A 53 -4.14 -32.42 -4.56
N GLY A 54 -3.20 -31.92 -5.34
CA GLY A 54 -3.47 -31.36 -6.67
C GLY A 54 -4.22 -30.03 -6.66
N ARG A 55 -4.18 -29.26 -5.56
CA ARG A 55 -4.78 -27.92 -5.44
C ARG A 55 -3.95 -26.85 -6.17
N ASN A 56 -3.53 -27.15 -7.37
CA ASN A 56 -2.69 -26.31 -8.22
C ASN A 56 -3.39 -25.93 -9.54
N LYS A 57 -4.71 -25.82 -9.50
CA LYS A 57 -5.54 -25.44 -10.63
C LYS A 57 -5.85 -23.92 -10.60
N TYR A 58 -6.42 -23.42 -11.69
CA TYR A 58 -6.92 -22.06 -11.74
C TYR A 58 -7.93 -21.78 -10.63
N THR A 59 -7.85 -20.61 -10.05
CA THR A 59 -8.83 -20.10 -9.10
C THR A 59 -9.90 -19.25 -9.80
N THR A 60 -10.91 -18.79 -9.07
CA THR A 60 -11.76 -17.70 -9.55
C THR A 60 -10.94 -16.42 -9.69
N THR A 61 -11.40 -15.47 -10.51
CA THR A 61 -10.69 -14.21 -10.78
C THR A 61 -10.37 -13.42 -9.49
N ALA A 62 -11.29 -13.42 -8.53
CA ALA A 62 -11.10 -12.74 -7.26
C ALA A 62 -10.24 -13.54 -6.23
N GLY A 63 -9.86 -14.78 -6.54
CA GLY A 63 -9.11 -15.67 -5.65
C GLY A 63 -9.96 -16.77 -5.01
N LEU A 64 -9.33 -17.64 -4.23
CA LEU A 64 -9.99 -18.77 -3.56
C LEU A 64 -11.08 -18.27 -2.59
N PRO A 65 -12.34 -18.72 -2.71
CA PRO A 65 -13.43 -18.29 -1.83
C PRO A 65 -13.12 -18.47 -0.34
N ALA A 66 -12.58 -19.62 0.05
CA ALA A 66 -12.22 -19.89 1.44
C ALA A 66 -11.15 -18.93 2.00
N LEU A 67 -10.20 -18.49 1.17
CA LEU A 67 -9.21 -17.47 1.58
C LEU A 67 -9.86 -16.09 1.72
N ARG A 68 -10.72 -15.72 0.78
CA ARG A 68 -11.45 -14.45 0.80
C ARG A 68 -12.34 -14.35 2.04
N GLU A 69 -13.09 -15.43 2.36
CA GLU A 69 -13.89 -15.53 3.58
C GLU A 69 -13.03 -15.40 4.85
N ALA A 70 -11.88 -16.09 4.90
CA ALA A 70 -10.98 -16.00 6.05
C ALA A 70 -10.43 -14.58 6.25
N ILE A 71 -10.12 -13.87 5.16
CA ILE A 71 -9.67 -12.47 5.21
C ILE A 71 -10.81 -11.56 5.70
N ALA A 72 -12.01 -11.68 5.15
CA ALA A 72 -13.16 -10.88 5.59
C ALA A 72 -13.42 -11.04 7.08
N LYS A 73 -13.41 -12.29 7.59
CA LYS A 73 -13.54 -12.57 9.02
C LYS A 73 -12.38 -12.01 9.85
N GLY A 74 -11.15 -12.11 9.35
CA GLY A 74 -9.96 -11.58 10.03
C GLY A 74 -9.96 -10.07 10.14
N TRP A 75 -10.68 -9.38 9.25
CA TRP A 75 -10.77 -7.91 9.19
C TRP A 75 -12.02 -7.35 9.88
N ASP A 76 -12.90 -8.19 10.40
CA ASP A 76 -14.20 -7.79 10.99
C ASP A 76 -14.05 -6.80 12.15
N ALA A 77 -12.94 -6.83 12.90
CA ALA A 77 -12.66 -5.89 13.98
C ALA A 77 -12.46 -4.44 13.48
N TYR A 78 -11.97 -4.25 12.23
CA TYR A 78 -11.71 -2.95 11.62
C TYR A 78 -12.87 -2.51 10.72
N ALA A 79 -13.43 -3.43 9.94
CA ALA A 79 -14.53 -3.18 9.01
C ALA A 79 -15.62 -4.24 9.17
N PRO A 80 -16.53 -4.08 10.14
CA PRO A 80 -17.60 -5.03 10.39
C PRO A 80 -18.54 -5.22 9.20
N GLY A 81 -18.91 -6.47 8.93
CA GLY A 81 -19.88 -6.81 7.89
C GLY A 81 -19.26 -7.04 6.50
N LEU A 82 -17.93 -7.07 6.37
CA LEU A 82 -17.29 -7.53 5.14
C LEU A 82 -17.60 -9.00 4.87
N THR A 83 -17.78 -9.32 3.60
CA THR A 83 -17.96 -10.67 3.09
C THR A 83 -16.85 -11.00 2.10
N GLU A 84 -16.77 -12.24 1.65
CA GLU A 84 -15.84 -12.64 0.59
C GLU A 84 -15.99 -11.79 -0.68
N ASP A 85 -17.16 -11.21 -0.96
CA ASP A 85 -17.38 -10.38 -2.14
C ASP A 85 -16.68 -9.01 -2.07
N ASN A 86 -16.25 -8.61 -0.88
CA ASN A 86 -15.46 -7.41 -0.66
C ASN A 86 -13.95 -7.66 -0.75
N VAL A 87 -13.52 -8.91 -0.98
CA VAL A 87 -12.10 -9.29 -0.98
C VAL A 87 -11.65 -9.74 -2.36
N CYS A 88 -10.57 -9.18 -2.84
CA CYS A 88 -9.88 -9.61 -4.05
C CYS A 88 -8.42 -9.98 -3.72
N ILE A 89 -8.00 -11.19 -4.10
CA ILE A 89 -6.64 -11.67 -3.90
C ILE A 89 -5.77 -11.24 -5.07
N THR A 90 -4.63 -10.63 -4.77
CA THR A 90 -3.63 -10.23 -5.75
C THR A 90 -2.30 -10.96 -5.50
N MET A 91 -1.37 -10.91 -6.46
CA MET A 91 -0.08 -11.58 -6.34
C MET A 91 0.84 -10.91 -5.28
N SER A 92 0.55 -9.66 -4.91
CA SER A 92 1.26 -8.89 -3.89
C SER A 92 0.50 -7.59 -3.59
N GLY A 93 0.84 -6.89 -2.50
CA GLY A 93 0.37 -5.54 -2.24
C GLY A 93 0.70 -4.56 -3.38
N THR A 94 1.90 -4.66 -3.95
CA THR A 94 2.28 -3.87 -5.14
C THR A 94 1.35 -4.10 -6.32
N ASN A 95 0.94 -5.36 -6.56
CA ASN A 95 -0.02 -5.65 -7.63
C ASN A 95 -1.42 -5.11 -7.29
N ALA A 96 -1.82 -5.12 -6.02
CA ALA A 96 -3.06 -4.48 -5.57
C ALA A 96 -3.06 -2.98 -5.85
N LEU A 97 -1.98 -2.28 -5.49
CA LEU A 97 -1.80 -0.84 -5.74
C LEU A 97 -1.85 -0.50 -7.23
N MET A 98 -1.14 -1.26 -8.06
CA MET A 98 -1.19 -1.09 -9.52
C MET A 98 -2.62 -1.24 -10.06
N ASN A 99 -3.36 -2.25 -9.59
CA ASN A 99 -4.75 -2.47 -10.00
C ASN A 99 -5.67 -1.33 -9.55
N LEU A 100 -5.48 -0.81 -8.33
CA LEU A 100 -6.22 0.36 -7.83
C LEU A 100 -5.93 1.60 -8.66
N PHE A 101 -4.67 1.89 -8.96
CA PHE A 101 -4.32 3.03 -9.81
C PHE A 101 -4.85 2.89 -11.23
N LEU A 102 -4.81 1.69 -11.83
CA LEU A 102 -5.43 1.41 -13.13
C LEU A 102 -6.96 1.62 -13.12
N THR A 103 -7.59 1.44 -11.96
CA THR A 103 -9.04 1.59 -11.80
C THR A 103 -9.44 3.04 -11.55
N LEU A 104 -8.61 3.82 -10.86
CA LEU A 104 -8.96 5.15 -10.35
C LEU A 104 -8.35 6.30 -11.16
N LEU A 105 -7.21 6.09 -11.84
CA LEU A 105 -6.47 7.17 -12.49
C LEU A 105 -6.61 7.11 -14.01
N ASP A 106 -7.25 8.11 -14.57
CA ASP A 106 -7.20 8.44 -15.99
C ASP A 106 -6.07 9.46 -16.29
N PRO A 107 -5.65 9.61 -17.55
CA PRO A 107 -4.75 10.68 -17.95
C PRO A 107 -5.28 12.06 -17.55
N GLY A 108 -4.45 12.84 -16.87
CA GLY A 108 -4.81 14.15 -16.31
C GLY A 108 -5.33 14.08 -14.88
N ARG A 109 -5.65 12.89 -14.35
CA ARG A 109 -6.04 12.71 -12.95
C ARG A 109 -4.82 12.41 -12.08
N LYS A 110 -4.95 12.74 -10.78
CA LYS A 110 -3.87 12.57 -9.82
C LYS A 110 -4.30 11.96 -8.50
N VAL A 111 -3.33 11.36 -7.83
CA VAL A 111 -3.43 10.85 -6.47
C VAL A 111 -2.55 11.68 -5.55
N LEU A 112 -3.03 11.96 -4.33
CA LEU A 112 -2.20 12.49 -3.25
C LEU A 112 -1.43 11.33 -2.59
N LEU A 113 -0.11 11.45 -2.50
CA LEU A 113 0.79 10.47 -1.92
C LEU A 113 1.58 11.07 -0.75
N PRO A 114 1.89 10.28 0.32
CA PRO A 114 2.73 10.77 1.40
C PRO A 114 4.16 11.04 0.94
N GLU A 115 4.91 11.90 1.61
CA GLU A 115 6.35 12.09 1.46
C GLU A 115 6.99 12.23 2.86
N PRO A 116 7.89 11.30 3.29
CA PRO A 116 8.45 10.17 2.54
C PRO A 116 7.44 9.04 2.27
N TYR A 117 7.74 8.18 1.28
CA TYR A 117 6.81 7.15 0.80
C TYR A 117 7.49 5.85 0.36
N PHE A 118 6.71 4.78 0.26
CA PHE A 118 7.15 3.53 -0.36
C PHE A 118 7.47 3.76 -1.85
N PRO A 119 8.67 3.39 -2.32
CA PRO A 119 9.22 3.87 -3.59
C PRO A 119 8.42 3.57 -4.86
N LEU A 120 7.41 2.69 -4.82
CA LEU A 120 6.63 2.33 -6.00
C LEU A 120 5.36 3.16 -6.18
N TYR A 121 4.85 3.88 -5.19
CA TYR A 121 3.60 4.63 -5.32
C TYR A 121 3.61 5.62 -6.49
N GLY A 122 4.62 6.49 -6.55
CA GLY A 122 4.73 7.48 -7.63
C GLY A 122 4.98 6.88 -9.02
N PRO A 123 5.95 5.95 -9.15
CA PRO A 123 6.13 5.20 -10.38
C PRO A 123 4.88 4.49 -10.88
N ASP A 124 4.11 3.83 -10.02
CA ASP A 124 2.89 3.12 -10.40
C ASP A 124 1.83 4.10 -10.93
N ALA A 125 1.60 5.24 -10.26
CA ALA A 125 0.70 6.29 -10.74
C ALA A 125 1.12 6.79 -12.15
N THR A 126 2.43 6.96 -12.40
CA THR A 126 2.97 7.36 -13.69
C THR A 126 2.77 6.28 -14.77
N LEU A 127 2.97 5.01 -14.41
CA LEU A 127 2.85 3.89 -15.35
C LEU A 127 1.44 3.72 -15.88
N VAL A 128 0.42 4.01 -15.06
CA VAL A 128 -0.98 3.95 -15.50
C VAL A 128 -1.42 5.19 -16.30
N GLY A 129 -0.56 6.20 -16.40
CA GLY A 129 -0.84 7.44 -17.15
C GLY A 129 -1.43 8.57 -16.33
N GLY A 130 -1.61 8.37 -15.03
CA GLY A 130 -1.95 9.42 -14.06
C GLY A 130 -0.73 10.20 -13.58
N SER A 131 -0.91 10.97 -12.52
CA SER A 131 0.16 11.73 -11.86
C SER A 131 0.02 11.66 -10.34
N ALA A 132 1.07 12.07 -9.63
CA ALA A 132 1.10 12.13 -8.18
C ALA A 132 1.42 13.55 -7.71
N THR A 133 0.74 13.97 -6.65
CA THR A 133 1.10 15.16 -5.85
C THR A 133 1.45 14.68 -4.45
N TYR A 134 2.56 15.18 -3.90
CA TYR A 134 3.09 14.67 -2.65
C TYR A 134 2.75 15.61 -1.49
N TYR A 135 2.17 15.04 -0.42
CA TYR A 135 1.92 15.76 0.82
C TYR A 135 2.98 15.45 1.87
N PRO A 136 3.48 16.45 2.62
CA PRO A 136 4.57 16.22 3.56
C PRO A 136 4.09 15.50 4.83
N CYS A 137 4.84 14.48 5.25
CA CYS A 137 4.73 13.83 6.55
C CYS A 137 6.00 14.18 7.35
N ARG A 138 5.93 15.22 8.19
CA ARG A 138 7.09 15.80 8.87
C ARG A 138 7.40 15.13 10.19
N PHE A 139 8.67 15.06 10.53
CA PHE A 139 9.15 14.47 11.80
C PHE A 139 8.54 15.16 13.03
N GLU A 140 8.43 16.48 13.03
CA GLU A 140 7.86 17.29 14.12
C GLU A 140 6.36 17.03 14.35
N HIS A 141 5.69 16.37 13.43
CA HIS A 141 4.31 15.91 13.53
C HIS A 141 4.21 14.38 13.55
N GLU A 142 5.25 13.69 14.02
CA GLU A 142 5.29 12.23 14.12
C GLU A 142 5.00 11.54 12.77
N PHE A 143 5.34 12.19 11.66
CA PHE A 143 5.06 11.78 10.29
C PHE A 143 3.58 11.63 9.94
N VAL A 144 2.69 12.24 10.71
CA VAL A 144 1.27 12.34 10.39
C VAL A 144 1.02 13.56 9.51
N PRO A 145 0.30 13.43 8.38
CA PRO A 145 -0.01 14.57 7.52
C PRO A 145 -0.90 15.59 8.24
N GLN A 146 -0.66 16.85 8.00
CA GLN A 146 -1.49 17.94 8.51
C GLN A 146 -2.58 18.28 7.51
N ILE A 147 -3.79 18.51 7.99
CA ILE A 147 -4.95 18.77 7.12
C ILE A 147 -4.73 20.04 6.28
N GLU A 148 -4.06 21.05 6.82
CA GLU A 148 -3.74 22.29 6.12
C GLU A 148 -2.84 22.05 4.89
N ASP A 149 -1.90 21.12 4.98
CA ASP A 149 -1.06 20.73 3.85
C ASP A 149 -1.87 20.00 2.78
N LEU A 150 -2.78 19.12 3.18
CA LEU A 150 -3.67 18.39 2.26
C LEU A 150 -4.63 19.36 1.54
N GLU A 151 -5.22 20.31 2.27
CA GLU A 151 -6.11 21.35 1.71
C GLU A 151 -5.39 22.23 0.68
N ALA A 152 -4.11 22.48 0.86
CA ALA A 152 -3.31 23.28 -0.07
C ALA A 152 -2.95 22.54 -1.38
N LEU A 153 -3.07 21.20 -1.41
CA LEU A 153 -2.62 20.34 -2.51
C LEU A 153 -3.77 19.74 -3.32
N VAL A 154 -4.95 19.60 -2.71
CA VAL A 154 -6.13 19.03 -3.37
C VAL A 154 -6.71 20.04 -4.37
N ASP A 155 -7.13 19.53 -5.54
CA ASP A 155 -7.83 20.30 -6.57
C ASP A 155 -8.79 19.42 -7.38
N GLU A 156 -9.38 19.95 -8.46
CA GLU A 156 -10.38 19.29 -9.31
C GLU A 156 -9.89 18.06 -10.05
N ASP A 157 -8.56 17.91 -10.21
CA ASP A 157 -7.94 16.73 -10.85
C ASP A 157 -7.61 15.64 -9.84
N THR A 158 -7.70 15.90 -8.55
CA THR A 158 -7.42 14.96 -7.48
C THR A 158 -8.60 13.98 -7.33
N VAL A 159 -8.36 12.68 -7.48
CA VAL A 159 -9.41 11.65 -7.38
C VAL A 159 -9.21 10.68 -6.23
N ALA A 160 -7.99 10.60 -5.70
CA ALA A 160 -7.67 9.67 -4.63
C ALA A 160 -6.60 10.24 -3.70
N ILE A 161 -6.58 9.73 -2.48
CA ILE A 161 -5.48 9.91 -1.53
C ILE A 161 -5.03 8.55 -1.01
N LEU A 162 -3.73 8.34 -0.93
CA LEU A 162 -3.16 7.13 -0.35
C LEU A 162 -2.57 7.47 1.01
N TYR A 163 -2.99 6.71 2.02
CA TYR A 163 -2.42 6.70 3.36
C TYR A 163 -1.69 5.38 3.59
N ASN A 164 -0.58 5.42 4.31
CA ASN A 164 0.16 4.22 4.71
C ASN A 164 0.48 4.27 6.21
N PHE A 165 -0.24 3.48 6.99
CA PHE A 165 -0.07 3.39 8.45
C PHE A 165 -0.20 1.93 8.92
N PRO A 166 0.79 1.39 9.66
CA PRO A 166 2.10 1.99 9.95
C PRO A 166 2.90 2.28 8.67
N SER A 167 3.60 3.41 8.66
CA SER A 167 4.21 3.95 7.45
C SER A 167 5.56 3.32 7.11
N ASN A 168 5.76 3.02 5.85
CA ASN A 168 7.08 2.79 5.26
C ASN A 168 7.50 4.07 4.47
N PRO A 169 8.62 4.76 4.83
CA PRO A 169 9.73 4.25 5.66
C PRO A 169 9.76 4.76 7.11
N THR A 170 8.79 5.56 7.56
CA THR A 170 8.95 6.36 8.76
C THR A 170 8.62 5.63 10.06
N GLY A 171 7.83 4.55 10.00
CA GLY A 171 7.27 3.88 11.16
C GLY A 171 6.13 4.65 11.83
N GLY A 172 5.70 5.79 11.27
CA GLY A 172 4.61 6.60 11.80
C GLY A 172 3.30 5.82 11.90
N THR A 173 2.53 6.08 12.95
CA THR A 173 1.19 5.54 13.20
C THR A 173 0.22 6.68 13.42
N ILE A 174 -1.08 6.38 13.45
CA ILE A 174 -2.12 7.36 13.75
C ILE A 174 -2.99 6.90 14.92
N ASN A 175 -3.55 7.85 15.63
CA ASN A 175 -4.62 7.63 16.60
C ASN A 175 -6.00 7.83 15.97
N ALA A 176 -7.06 7.50 16.75
CA ALA A 176 -8.43 7.58 16.26
C ALA A 176 -8.86 9.01 15.84
N ALA A 177 -8.41 10.04 16.54
CA ALA A 177 -8.75 11.43 16.20
C ALA A 177 -8.08 11.86 14.89
N GLN A 178 -6.83 11.44 14.67
CA GLN A 178 -6.10 11.68 13.42
C GLN A 178 -6.76 10.94 12.26
N ARG A 179 -7.11 9.65 12.45
CA ARG A 179 -7.90 8.89 11.47
C ARG A 179 -9.17 9.64 11.08
N ASP A 180 -9.96 10.05 12.06
CA ASP A 180 -11.24 10.72 11.79
C ASP A 180 -11.07 12.02 11.00
N ALA A 181 -10.02 12.80 11.28
CA ALA A 181 -9.68 14.00 10.52
C ALA A 181 -9.31 13.69 9.06
N LEU A 182 -8.51 12.63 8.84
CA LEU A 182 -8.11 12.19 7.49
C LEU A 182 -9.32 11.67 6.69
N LEU A 183 -10.21 10.91 7.32
CA LEU A 183 -11.45 10.45 6.70
C LEU A 183 -12.38 11.61 6.34
N GLU A 184 -12.51 12.61 7.23
CA GLU A 184 -13.33 13.80 6.98
C GLU A 184 -12.78 14.63 5.82
N PHE A 185 -11.45 14.82 5.73
CA PHE A 185 -10.81 15.46 4.60
C PHE A 185 -11.15 14.75 3.27
N ALA A 186 -10.97 13.43 3.21
CA ALA A 186 -11.27 12.68 1.99
C ALA A 186 -12.76 12.75 1.62
N ARG A 187 -13.66 12.68 2.60
CA ARG A 187 -15.10 12.82 2.39
C ARG A 187 -15.50 14.20 1.90
N LYS A 188 -14.90 15.27 2.47
CA LYS A 188 -15.13 16.65 2.06
C LYS A 188 -14.80 16.91 0.58
N HIS A 189 -13.76 16.26 0.08
CA HIS A 189 -13.27 16.42 -1.28
C HIS A 189 -13.69 15.30 -2.24
N ASP A 190 -14.57 14.38 -1.80
CA ASP A 190 -15.07 13.24 -2.59
C ASP A 190 -13.94 12.37 -3.16
N LEU A 191 -12.91 12.09 -2.34
CA LEU A 191 -11.74 11.33 -2.73
C LEU A 191 -11.90 9.85 -2.39
N TRP A 192 -11.40 8.98 -3.29
CA TRP A 192 -11.13 7.60 -2.94
C TRP A 192 -9.98 7.53 -1.93
N ILE A 193 -10.15 6.73 -0.88
CA ILE A 193 -9.08 6.43 0.07
C ILE A 193 -8.45 5.09 -0.32
N ILE A 194 -7.14 5.10 -0.49
CA ILE A 194 -6.32 3.90 -0.59
C ILE A 194 -5.57 3.79 0.73
N SER A 195 -5.92 2.79 1.54
CA SER A 195 -5.25 2.53 2.82
C SER A 195 -4.29 1.35 2.68
N ASP A 196 -2.98 1.64 2.70
CA ASP A 196 -1.95 0.62 2.72
C ASP A 196 -1.62 0.29 4.19
N GLU A 197 -2.17 -0.82 4.67
CA GLU A 197 -2.07 -1.28 6.05
C GLU A 197 -1.24 -2.58 6.16
N VAL A 198 -0.27 -2.78 5.26
CA VAL A 198 0.55 -3.98 5.19
C VAL A 198 1.30 -4.30 6.49
N TYR A 199 1.52 -3.30 7.34
CA TYR A 199 2.20 -3.42 8.63
C TYR A 199 1.25 -3.41 9.84
N ASP A 200 -0.05 -3.68 9.67
CA ASP A 200 -1.07 -3.66 10.74
C ASP A 200 -0.69 -4.49 11.99
N ARG A 201 0.10 -5.55 11.80
CA ARG A 201 0.57 -6.45 12.86
C ARG A 201 1.95 -6.10 13.42
N ILE A 202 2.60 -5.04 12.91
CA ILE A 202 3.94 -4.60 13.36
C ILE A 202 3.80 -3.27 14.07
N ILE A 203 3.21 -3.31 15.26
CA ILE A 203 3.01 -2.17 16.16
C ILE A 203 3.87 -2.41 17.40
N PHE A 204 4.73 -1.45 17.72
CA PHE A 204 5.62 -1.53 18.89
C PHE A 204 5.02 -0.85 20.11
N GLU A 205 4.21 0.19 19.92
CA GLU A 205 3.51 0.92 20.97
C GLU A 205 2.08 1.24 20.53
N GLY A 206 1.11 1.06 21.43
CA GLY A 206 -0.32 1.29 21.13
C GLY A 206 -0.98 0.16 20.35
N GLU A 207 -1.99 0.50 19.57
CA GLU A 207 -2.78 -0.41 18.75
C GLU A 207 -2.89 0.13 17.32
N HIS A 208 -3.08 -0.76 16.36
CA HIS A 208 -3.36 -0.36 14.98
C HIS A 208 -4.72 0.33 14.88
N VAL A 209 -4.74 1.45 14.18
CA VAL A 209 -5.97 2.19 13.86
C VAL A 209 -6.17 2.15 12.35
N SER A 210 -7.14 1.35 11.90
CA SER A 210 -7.49 1.23 10.48
C SER A 210 -8.26 2.45 9.97
N LEU A 211 -8.10 2.74 8.69
CA LEU A 211 -8.87 3.74 7.93
C LEU A 211 -10.14 3.14 7.29
N SER A 212 -10.37 1.84 7.45
CA SER A 212 -11.57 1.15 6.96
C SER A 212 -12.80 1.32 7.86
#